data_1ae083387fd2e446b7efe6ea66347e80
#
_entry.id   1ae083387fd2e446b7efe6ea66347e80
#
_cell.length_a   1.000
_cell.length_b   1.000
_cell.length_c   1.000
_cell.angle_alpha   90.00
_cell.angle_beta   90.00
_cell.angle_gamma   90.00
#
_symmetry.space_group_name_H-M   'P 1'
#
loop_
_entity.id
_entity.type
_entity.pdbx_description
1 polymer ?
#
loop_
_entity_poly.entity_id
_entity_poly.type
_entity_poly.pdbx_seq_one_letter_code
_entity_poly.pdbx_strand_id
1 'polypeptide(L)'
;MRKKHRHAGVPRWIALPAACAVLFLLVPFIALLLRIDWVQFPHLFTQALGSQALALSLRTCLASTLACIIVGVPLALVCARARDVWWSRLLRSMVTLPMVLPPVVAGLALLITWGRRGLIGAYLQIFGINIAFTTLAVIMAQTFVSLPFFVSSLEGALRTRGFKEERVASALGASPSRTLWSV
;
A
#
# COMPACT_ATOMS: atom_id res chain seq x y z
N MET A 1 -6.04 42.13 -7.78
CA MET A 1 -5.39 41.69 -9.04
C MET A 1 -5.03 40.18 -8.89
N ARG A 2 -5.76 39.30 -9.56
CA ARG A 2 -5.59 37.82 -9.50
C ARG A 2 -4.54 37.45 -10.55
N LYS A 3 -3.30 37.13 -10.13
CA LYS A 3 -2.26 36.61 -11.02
C LYS A 3 -2.71 35.26 -11.55
N LYS A 4 -3.14 35.22 -12.79
CA LYS A 4 -3.41 34.02 -13.57
C LYS A 4 -2.07 33.28 -13.75
N HIS A 5 -1.84 32.21 -12.98
CA HIS A 5 -0.71 31.31 -13.22
C HIS A 5 -0.90 30.70 -14.62
N ARG A 6 -0.18 31.21 -15.60
CA ARG A 6 -0.02 30.58 -16.90
C ARG A 6 0.77 29.29 -16.64
N HIS A 7 0.10 28.15 -16.70
CA HIS A 7 0.80 26.88 -16.78
C HIS A 7 1.67 26.93 -18.05
N ALA A 8 2.98 26.81 -17.88
CA ALA A 8 3.89 26.67 -19.00
C ALA A 8 3.48 25.38 -19.73
N GLY A 9 2.96 25.52 -20.95
CA GLY A 9 2.53 24.37 -21.75
C GLY A 9 3.73 23.46 -22.01
N VAL A 10 3.49 22.15 -21.90
CA VAL A 10 4.53 21.14 -22.19
C VAL A 10 4.98 21.28 -23.63
N PRO A 11 6.29 21.36 -23.93
CA PRO A 11 6.80 21.45 -25.29
C PRO A 11 6.31 20.30 -26.16
N ARG A 12 5.89 20.60 -27.40
CA ARG A 12 5.28 19.61 -28.31
C ARG A 12 6.17 18.40 -28.62
N TRP A 13 7.48 18.58 -28.57
CA TRP A 13 8.44 17.47 -28.82
C TRP A 13 8.40 16.39 -27.69
N ILE A 14 7.96 16.75 -26.47
CA ILE A 14 7.78 15.78 -25.36
C ILE A 14 6.52 14.96 -25.55
N ALA A 15 5.54 15.43 -26.33
CA ALA A 15 4.28 14.73 -26.52
C ALA A 15 4.47 13.38 -27.24
N LEU A 16 5.40 13.30 -28.19
CA LEU A 16 5.64 12.09 -28.97
C LEU A 16 6.23 10.94 -28.08
N PRO A 17 7.32 11.13 -27.33
CA PRO A 17 7.82 10.09 -26.45
C PRO A 17 6.82 9.75 -25.33
N ALA A 18 6.06 10.74 -24.84
CA ALA A 18 5.01 10.48 -23.85
C ALA A 18 3.87 9.61 -24.42
N ALA A 19 3.44 9.88 -25.66
CA ALA A 19 2.44 9.05 -26.33
C ALA A 19 2.94 7.63 -26.56
N CYS A 20 4.20 7.46 -26.99
CA CYS A 20 4.82 6.14 -27.14
C CYS A 20 4.88 5.37 -25.80
N ALA A 21 5.23 6.04 -24.72
CA ALA A 21 5.26 5.44 -23.39
C ALA A 21 3.86 5.00 -22.93
N VAL A 22 2.85 5.84 -23.14
CA VAL A 22 1.45 5.51 -22.83
C VAL A 22 0.97 4.33 -23.68
N LEU A 23 1.26 4.34 -24.99
CA LEU A 23 0.89 3.25 -25.89
C LEU A 23 1.56 1.94 -25.45
N PHE A 24 2.86 1.97 -25.15
CA PHE A 24 3.61 0.81 -24.65
C PHE A 24 2.99 0.23 -23.38
N LEU A 25 2.54 1.08 -22.45
CA LEU A 25 1.87 0.64 -21.22
C LEU A 25 0.47 0.09 -21.48
N LEU A 26 -0.27 0.63 -22.47
CA LEU A 26 -1.64 0.22 -22.76
C LEU A 26 -1.72 -1.08 -23.55
N VAL A 27 -0.74 -1.37 -24.43
CA VAL A 27 -0.75 -2.56 -25.30
C VAL A 27 -1.02 -3.86 -24.55
N PRO A 28 -0.34 -4.19 -23.43
CA PRO A 28 -0.62 -5.44 -22.73
C PRO A 28 -2.04 -5.49 -22.15
N PHE A 29 -2.59 -4.37 -21.67
CA PHE A 29 -3.97 -4.31 -21.18
C PHE A 29 -4.98 -4.50 -22.29
N ILE A 30 -4.76 -3.86 -23.45
CA ILE A 30 -5.60 -4.04 -24.63
C ILE A 30 -5.54 -5.50 -25.10
N ALA A 31 -4.35 -6.11 -25.14
CA ALA A 31 -4.19 -7.50 -25.51
C ALA A 31 -4.94 -8.46 -24.57
N LEU A 32 -4.95 -8.18 -23.26
CA LEU A 32 -5.75 -8.93 -22.29
C LEU A 32 -7.24 -8.79 -22.56
N LEU A 33 -7.74 -7.56 -22.79
CA LEU A 33 -9.15 -7.29 -23.05
C LEU A 33 -9.63 -7.95 -24.34
N LEU A 34 -8.80 -7.99 -25.39
CA LEU A 34 -9.12 -8.66 -26.66
C LEU A 34 -9.14 -10.19 -26.54
N ARG A 35 -8.49 -10.78 -25.53
CA ARG A 35 -8.50 -12.21 -25.28
C ARG A 35 -9.64 -12.70 -24.40
N ILE A 36 -10.41 -11.79 -23.82
CA ILE A 36 -11.56 -12.14 -23.01
C ILE A 36 -12.70 -12.60 -23.93
N ASP A 37 -13.26 -13.76 -23.64
CA ASP A 37 -14.53 -14.19 -24.24
C ASP A 37 -15.68 -13.44 -23.56
N TRP A 38 -16.06 -12.30 -24.14
CA TRP A 38 -17.11 -11.42 -23.62
C TRP A 38 -18.49 -12.07 -23.55
N VAL A 39 -18.73 -13.12 -24.35
CA VAL A 39 -20.00 -13.85 -24.36
C VAL A 39 -20.13 -14.71 -23.09
N GLN A 40 -19.02 -15.32 -22.66
CA GLN A 40 -18.99 -16.17 -21.45
C GLN A 40 -18.71 -15.36 -20.18
N PHE A 41 -18.20 -14.15 -20.30
CA PHE A 41 -17.78 -13.32 -19.17
C PHE A 41 -18.87 -13.12 -18.09
N PRO A 42 -20.12 -12.77 -18.43
CA PRO A 42 -21.19 -12.64 -17.43
C PRO A 42 -21.50 -13.96 -16.72
N HIS A 43 -21.40 -15.09 -17.42
CA HIS A 43 -21.65 -16.41 -16.87
C HIS A 43 -20.58 -16.83 -15.83
N LEU A 44 -19.33 -16.37 -15.97
CA LEU A 44 -18.27 -16.62 -15.01
C LEU A 44 -18.56 -15.97 -13.63
N PHE A 45 -19.26 -14.83 -13.60
CA PHE A 45 -19.66 -14.18 -12.33
C PHE A 45 -20.81 -14.89 -11.63
N THR A 46 -21.68 -15.57 -12.39
CA THR A 46 -22.83 -16.30 -11.86
C THR A 46 -22.45 -17.72 -11.41
N GLN A 47 -21.31 -18.24 -11.84
CA GLN A 47 -20.77 -19.50 -11.34
C GLN A 47 -20.36 -19.40 -9.87
N ALA A 48 -20.62 -20.44 -9.11
CA ALA A 48 -20.29 -20.51 -7.67
C ALA A 48 -18.79 -20.24 -7.39
N LEU A 49 -17.90 -20.73 -8.24
CA LEU A 49 -16.45 -20.52 -8.13
C LEU A 49 -16.06 -19.04 -8.36
N GLY A 50 -16.65 -18.38 -9.37
CA GLY A 50 -16.36 -16.98 -9.66
C GLY A 50 -16.85 -16.04 -8.55
N SER A 51 -18.06 -16.23 -8.08
CA SER A 51 -18.63 -15.43 -6.99
C SER A 51 -17.89 -15.63 -5.66
N GLN A 52 -17.47 -16.86 -5.35
CA GLN A 52 -16.67 -17.17 -4.16
C GLN A 52 -15.28 -16.53 -4.25
N ALA A 53 -14.61 -16.58 -5.41
CA ALA A 53 -13.31 -15.97 -5.61
C ALA A 53 -13.37 -14.44 -5.45
N LEU A 54 -14.41 -13.80 -6.01
CA LEU A 54 -14.63 -12.36 -5.85
C LEU A 54 -14.91 -11.97 -4.40
N ALA A 55 -15.78 -12.72 -3.72
CA ALA A 55 -16.08 -12.48 -2.31
C ALA A 55 -14.84 -12.63 -1.43
N LEU A 56 -14.02 -13.67 -1.68
CA LEU A 56 -12.77 -13.89 -0.96
C LEU A 56 -11.78 -12.74 -1.22
N SER A 57 -11.60 -12.36 -2.49
CA SER A 57 -10.72 -11.25 -2.88
C SER A 57 -11.13 -9.94 -2.21
N LEU A 58 -12.44 -9.62 -2.22
CA LEU A 58 -12.95 -8.39 -1.59
C LEU A 58 -12.73 -8.41 -0.07
N ARG A 59 -13.02 -9.52 0.59
CA ARG A 59 -12.81 -9.68 2.04
C ARG A 59 -11.34 -9.55 2.42
N THR A 60 -10.44 -10.17 1.67
CA THR A 60 -8.99 -10.09 1.96
C THR A 60 -8.46 -8.68 1.68
N CYS A 61 -8.91 -8.01 0.61
CA CYS A 61 -8.54 -6.62 0.32
C CYS A 61 -9.02 -5.66 1.41
N LEU A 62 -10.26 -5.78 1.87
CA LEU A 62 -10.78 -4.93 2.95
C LEU A 62 -10.02 -5.17 4.26
N ALA A 63 -9.77 -6.44 4.61
CA ALA A 63 -9.04 -6.77 5.81
C ALA A 63 -7.58 -6.29 5.76
N SER A 64 -6.88 -6.44 4.62
CA SER A 64 -5.52 -5.93 4.45
C SER A 64 -5.46 -4.41 4.44
N THR A 65 -6.45 -3.73 3.86
CA THR A 65 -6.55 -2.27 3.91
C THR A 65 -6.74 -1.78 5.34
N LEU A 66 -7.62 -2.42 6.10
CA LEU A 66 -7.83 -2.09 7.51
C LEU A 66 -6.54 -2.32 8.33
N ALA A 67 -5.84 -3.43 8.10
CA ALA A 67 -4.55 -3.70 8.73
C ALA A 67 -3.51 -2.63 8.37
N CYS A 68 -3.43 -2.21 7.09
CA CYS A 68 -2.57 -1.12 6.65
C CYS A 68 -2.92 0.21 7.33
N ILE A 69 -4.17 0.52 7.54
CA ILE A 69 -4.59 1.73 8.25
C ILE A 69 -4.17 1.65 9.72
N ILE A 70 -4.51 0.55 10.40
CA ILE A 70 -4.23 0.38 11.84
C ILE A 70 -2.74 0.46 12.15
N VAL A 71 -1.90 -0.19 11.33
CA VAL A 71 -0.45 -0.26 11.55
C VAL A 71 0.26 0.89 10.84
N GLY A 72 -0.16 1.24 9.63
CA GLY A 72 0.51 2.20 8.76
C GLY A 72 0.31 3.64 9.19
N VAL A 73 -0.85 4.04 9.71
CA VAL A 73 -1.08 5.43 10.17
C VAL A 73 -0.15 5.79 11.33
N PRO A 74 -0.06 5.00 12.43
CA PRO A 74 0.90 5.30 13.49
C PRO A 74 2.34 5.32 12.99
N LEU A 75 2.70 4.38 12.12
CA LEU A 75 4.05 4.28 11.58
C LEU A 75 4.40 5.49 10.70
N ALA A 76 3.49 5.93 9.83
CA ALA A 76 3.65 7.13 9.00
C ALA A 76 3.77 8.40 9.85
N LEU A 77 2.97 8.53 10.92
CA LEU A 77 3.06 9.64 11.86
C LEU A 77 4.41 9.69 12.58
N VAL A 78 4.92 8.55 13.01
CA VAL A 78 6.26 8.45 13.63
C VAL A 78 7.33 8.85 12.61
N CYS A 79 7.28 8.33 11.37
CA CYS A 79 8.21 8.68 10.31
C CYS A 79 8.15 10.16 9.93
N ALA A 80 6.94 10.75 9.85
CA ALA A 80 6.76 12.15 9.48
C ALA A 80 7.26 13.12 10.56
N ARG A 81 7.08 12.79 11.84
CA ARG A 81 7.46 13.63 12.99
C ARG A 81 8.87 13.38 13.48
N ALA A 82 9.46 12.25 13.15
CA ALA A 82 10.83 11.94 13.54
C ALA A 82 11.78 12.98 12.91
N ARG A 83 12.58 13.63 13.76
CA ARG A 83 13.69 14.48 13.31
C ARG A 83 14.69 13.62 12.54
N ASP A 84 15.55 14.24 11.72
CA ASP A 84 16.60 13.53 10.95
C ASP A 84 17.70 12.97 11.87
N VAL A 85 17.31 12.04 12.73
CA VAL A 85 18.17 11.27 13.59
C VAL A 85 18.45 9.91 12.91
N TRP A 86 19.58 9.30 13.18
CA TRP A 86 20.00 8.05 12.54
C TRP A 86 18.93 6.93 12.60
N TRP A 87 18.24 6.79 13.73
CA TRP A 87 17.21 5.77 13.91
C TRP A 87 15.96 6.00 13.04
N SER A 88 15.60 7.27 12.76
CA SER A 88 14.47 7.59 11.87
C SER A 88 14.77 7.24 10.41
N ARG A 89 16.04 7.38 10.00
CA ARG A 89 16.51 6.90 8.70
C ARG A 89 16.47 5.38 8.62
N LEU A 90 16.91 4.69 9.66
CA LEU A 90 16.84 3.23 9.75
C LEU A 90 15.39 2.74 9.68
N LEU A 91 14.47 3.36 10.42
CA LEU A 91 13.05 3.02 10.40
C LEU A 91 12.44 3.17 8.98
N ARG A 92 12.73 4.28 8.29
CA ARG A 92 12.29 4.48 6.90
C ARG A 92 12.88 3.42 5.96
N SER A 93 14.16 3.14 6.08
CA SER A 93 14.79 2.08 5.28
C SER A 93 14.13 0.73 5.51
N MET A 94 13.80 0.38 6.75
CA MET A 94 13.06 -0.86 7.07
C MET A 94 11.67 -0.88 6.46
N VAL A 95 10.94 0.25 6.51
CA VAL A 95 9.60 0.38 5.90
C VAL A 95 9.67 0.25 4.38
N THR A 96 10.68 0.82 3.74
CA THR A 96 10.80 0.80 2.27
C THR A 96 11.46 -0.48 1.73
N LEU A 97 12.11 -1.27 2.57
CA LEU A 97 12.80 -2.50 2.17
C LEU A 97 11.88 -3.48 1.39
N PRO A 98 10.62 -3.73 1.79
CA PRO A 98 9.71 -4.59 1.03
C PRO A 98 9.42 -4.10 -0.40
N MET A 99 9.50 -2.78 -0.67
CA MET A 99 9.27 -2.23 -2.01
C MET A 99 10.38 -2.63 -3.01
N VAL A 100 11.59 -2.87 -2.52
CA VAL A 100 12.74 -3.24 -3.34
C VAL A 100 12.76 -4.73 -3.64
N LEU A 101 12.08 -5.53 -2.81
CA LEU A 101 12.04 -6.98 -2.98
C LEU A 101 11.15 -7.37 -4.16
N PRO A 102 11.62 -8.23 -5.09
CA PRO A 102 10.74 -8.85 -6.07
C PRO A 102 9.58 -9.57 -5.37
N PRO A 103 8.35 -9.56 -5.92
CA PRO A 103 7.17 -10.15 -5.27
C PRO A 103 7.35 -11.62 -4.88
N VAL A 104 8.09 -12.38 -5.69
CA VAL A 104 8.40 -13.79 -5.41
C VAL A 104 9.28 -13.93 -4.16
N VAL A 105 10.28 -13.04 -4.01
CA VAL A 105 11.18 -13.05 -2.84
C VAL A 105 10.43 -12.62 -1.59
N ALA A 106 9.55 -11.63 -1.70
CA ALA A 106 8.67 -11.21 -0.61
C ALA A 106 7.76 -12.35 -0.13
N GLY A 107 7.14 -13.09 -1.07
CA GLY A 107 6.33 -14.28 -0.75
C GLY A 107 7.15 -15.39 -0.10
N LEU A 108 8.37 -15.64 -0.57
CA LEU A 108 9.27 -16.63 0.01
C LEU A 108 9.71 -16.23 1.44
N ALA A 109 10.02 -14.96 1.67
CA ALA A 109 10.36 -14.45 3.00
C ALA A 109 9.21 -14.66 4.01
N LEU A 110 7.98 -14.37 3.59
CA LEU A 110 6.79 -14.65 4.41
C LEU A 110 6.61 -16.16 4.67
N LEU A 111 6.85 -17.01 3.67
CA LEU A 111 6.76 -18.46 3.82
C LEU A 111 7.84 -19.01 4.76
N ILE A 112 9.07 -18.52 4.68
CA ILE A 112 10.17 -18.90 5.59
C ILE A 112 9.87 -18.42 7.02
N THR A 113 9.15 -17.32 7.20
CA THR A 113 8.81 -16.80 8.53
C THR A 113 7.59 -17.48 9.13
N TRP A 114 6.47 -17.52 8.38
CA TRP A 114 5.15 -17.92 8.87
C TRP A 114 4.70 -19.32 8.38
N GLY A 115 5.49 -19.96 7.50
CA GLY A 115 5.21 -21.30 7.00
C GLY A 115 5.27 -22.35 8.11
N ARG A 116 4.72 -23.52 7.87
CA ARG A 116 4.66 -24.64 8.88
C ARG A 116 6.02 -24.99 9.47
N ARG A 117 7.10 -24.91 8.69
CA ARG A 117 8.49 -25.12 9.12
C ARG A 117 9.28 -23.82 9.20
N GLY A 118 8.58 -22.68 9.23
CA GLY A 118 9.19 -21.36 9.31
C GLY A 118 9.58 -20.97 10.72
N LEU A 119 10.36 -19.86 10.82
CA LEU A 119 10.91 -19.39 12.08
C LEU A 119 9.85 -19.17 13.18
N ILE A 120 8.71 -18.57 12.83
CA ILE A 120 7.61 -18.31 13.77
C ILE A 120 6.51 -19.37 13.61
N GLY A 121 6.24 -19.78 12.37
CA GLY A 121 5.17 -20.73 12.06
C GLY A 121 5.34 -22.08 12.75
N ALA A 122 6.57 -22.57 12.92
CA ALA A 122 6.84 -23.82 13.64
C ALA A 122 6.40 -23.76 15.12
N TYR A 123 6.62 -22.62 15.79
CA TYR A 123 6.14 -22.42 17.16
C TYR A 123 4.63 -22.29 17.24
N LEU A 124 3.99 -21.60 16.29
CA LEU A 124 2.53 -21.48 16.22
C LEU A 124 1.86 -22.83 15.97
N GLN A 125 2.51 -23.72 15.25
CA GLN A 125 2.01 -25.06 14.99
C GLN A 125 1.90 -25.91 16.28
N ILE A 126 2.75 -25.68 17.29
CA ILE A 126 2.65 -26.34 18.61
C ILE A 126 1.32 -25.99 19.29
N PHE A 127 0.81 -24.78 19.04
CA PHE A 127 -0.49 -24.31 19.52
C PHE A 127 -1.65 -24.64 18.57
N GLY A 128 -1.42 -25.45 17.54
CA GLY A 128 -2.44 -25.82 16.55
C GLY A 128 -2.76 -24.72 15.53
N ILE A 129 -2.01 -23.60 15.53
CA ILE A 129 -2.24 -22.46 14.62
C ILE A 129 -1.39 -22.66 13.35
N ASN A 130 -2.08 -22.79 12.21
CA ASN A 130 -1.43 -22.91 10.91
C ASN A 130 -1.81 -21.70 10.04
N ILE A 131 -0.84 -20.86 9.70
CA ILE A 131 -1.06 -19.66 8.89
C ILE A 131 -0.86 -19.95 7.41
N ALA A 132 0.11 -20.78 7.05
CA ALA A 132 0.45 -21.05 5.66
C ALA A 132 -0.75 -21.59 4.85
N PHE A 133 -0.92 -21.05 3.65
CA PHE A 133 -1.99 -21.40 2.70
C PHE A 133 -3.42 -21.14 3.21
N THR A 134 -3.59 -20.21 4.12
CA THR A 134 -4.89 -19.76 4.63
C THR A 134 -5.25 -18.36 4.12
N THR A 135 -6.50 -17.95 4.28
CA THR A 135 -6.96 -16.59 4.03
C THR A 135 -6.15 -15.55 4.81
N LEU A 136 -5.73 -15.89 6.03
CA LEU A 136 -4.88 -15.04 6.86
C LEU A 136 -3.51 -14.79 6.20
N ALA A 137 -2.89 -15.84 5.61
CA ALA A 137 -1.63 -15.68 4.88
C ALA A 137 -1.77 -14.69 3.70
N VAL A 138 -2.91 -14.74 3.00
CA VAL A 138 -3.20 -13.81 1.90
C VAL A 138 -3.30 -12.37 2.41
N ILE A 139 -4.04 -12.14 3.51
CA ILE A 139 -4.18 -10.83 4.15
C ILE A 139 -2.80 -10.31 4.59
N MET A 140 -1.98 -11.15 5.22
CA MET A 140 -0.63 -10.79 5.64
C MET A 140 0.27 -10.43 4.45
N ALA A 141 0.21 -11.20 3.36
CA ALA A 141 0.99 -10.93 2.15
C ALA A 141 0.57 -9.60 1.48
N GLN A 142 -0.73 -9.38 1.34
CA GLN A 142 -1.27 -8.13 0.81
C GLN A 142 -0.86 -6.94 1.68
N THR A 143 -0.97 -7.07 3.02
CA THR A 143 -0.56 -6.03 3.96
C THR A 143 0.94 -5.76 3.87
N PHE A 144 1.77 -6.80 3.84
CA PHE A 144 3.23 -6.68 3.75
C PHE A 144 3.68 -5.90 2.51
N VAL A 145 3.05 -6.16 1.36
CA VAL A 145 3.37 -5.46 0.11
C VAL A 145 2.81 -4.05 0.06
N SER A 146 1.60 -3.83 0.60
CA SER A 146 0.90 -2.54 0.51
C SER A 146 1.35 -1.54 1.57
N LEU A 147 1.77 -2.02 2.75
CA LEU A 147 2.13 -1.18 3.89
C LEU A 147 3.20 -0.12 3.59
N PRO A 148 4.33 -0.43 2.93
CA PRO A 148 5.34 0.57 2.62
C PRO A 148 4.83 1.66 1.67
N PHE A 149 4.00 1.32 0.69
CA PHE A 149 3.39 2.32 -0.21
C PHE A 149 2.45 3.24 0.56
N PHE A 150 1.62 2.68 1.42
CA PHE A 150 0.69 3.43 2.27
C PHE A 150 1.46 4.39 3.20
N VAL A 151 2.46 3.89 3.93
CA VAL A 151 3.27 4.68 4.86
C VAL A 151 4.02 5.79 4.15
N SER A 152 4.68 5.50 3.03
CA SER A 152 5.45 6.49 2.27
C SER A 152 4.56 7.59 1.68
N SER A 153 3.38 7.24 1.17
CA SER A 153 2.41 8.19 0.62
C SER A 153 1.87 9.10 1.72
N LEU A 154 1.48 8.51 2.86
CA LEU A 154 0.94 9.27 3.99
C LEU A 154 2.02 10.14 4.65
N GLU A 155 3.25 9.63 4.83
CA GLU A 155 4.40 10.42 5.31
C GLU A 155 4.66 11.63 4.41
N GLY A 156 4.67 11.42 3.08
CA GLY A 156 4.85 12.48 2.10
C GLY A 156 3.77 13.56 2.19
N ALA A 157 2.51 13.16 2.30
CA ALA A 157 1.37 14.07 2.45
C ALA A 157 1.46 14.88 3.76
N LEU A 158 1.78 14.23 4.89
CA LEU A 158 1.94 14.88 6.18
C LEU A 158 3.09 15.90 6.18
N ARG A 159 4.21 15.56 5.55
CA ARG A 159 5.37 16.48 5.44
C ARG A 159 5.07 17.69 4.55
N THR A 160 4.34 17.49 3.45
CA THR A 160 3.97 18.57 2.52
C THR A 160 2.99 19.56 3.17
N ARG A 161 2.01 19.06 3.93
CA ARG A 161 1.08 19.91 4.70
C ARG A 161 1.83 20.72 5.78
N GLY A 162 2.85 20.14 6.37
CA GLY A 162 3.61 20.72 7.47
C GLY A 162 2.86 20.70 8.79
N PHE A 163 3.57 21.04 9.87
CA PHE A 163 3.06 20.94 11.24
C PHE A 163 2.80 22.33 11.85
N LYS A 164 2.52 23.35 11.02
CA LYS A 164 2.31 24.73 11.53
C LYS A 164 1.07 24.82 12.39
N GLU A 165 -0.03 24.26 11.94
CA GLU A 165 -1.33 24.27 12.63
C GLU A 165 -1.27 23.50 13.94
N GLU A 166 -0.57 22.35 13.97
CA GLU A 166 -0.34 21.58 15.19
C GLU A 166 0.47 22.37 16.24
N ARG A 167 1.48 23.13 15.81
CA ARG A 167 2.26 23.98 16.71
C ARG A 167 1.44 25.10 17.32
N VAL A 168 0.55 25.70 16.53
CA VAL A 168 -0.38 26.73 17.03
C VAL A 168 -1.36 26.12 18.03
N ALA A 169 -1.96 24.98 17.72
CA ALA A 169 -2.86 24.28 18.61
C ALA A 169 -2.19 23.87 19.94
N SER A 170 -0.96 23.37 19.88
CA SER A 170 -0.19 23.01 21.08
C SER A 170 0.21 24.24 21.90
N ALA A 171 0.51 25.38 21.26
CA ALA A 171 0.77 26.65 21.95
C ALA A 171 -0.46 27.18 22.69
N LEU A 172 -1.66 26.86 22.21
CA LEU A 172 -2.96 27.14 22.83
C LEU A 172 -3.39 26.12 23.88
N GLY A 173 -2.51 25.16 24.23
CA GLY A 173 -2.76 24.18 25.30
C GLY A 173 -3.53 22.92 24.84
N ALA A 174 -3.66 22.67 23.54
CA ALA A 174 -4.29 21.45 23.08
C ALA A 174 -3.42 20.22 23.38
N SER A 175 -4.04 19.13 23.87
CA SER A 175 -3.35 17.86 24.08
C SER A 175 -2.90 17.24 22.76
N PRO A 176 -1.80 16.44 22.72
CA PRO A 176 -1.32 15.82 21.48
C PRO A 176 -2.38 14.99 20.73
N SER A 177 -3.22 14.27 21.47
CA SER A 177 -4.31 13.48 20.87
C SER A 177 -5.39 14.38 20.26
N ARG A 178 -5.75 15.46 20.93
CA ARG A 178 -6.76 16.42 20.42
C ARG A 178 -6.25 17.13 19.17
N THR A 179 -4.97 17.50 19.16
CA THR A 179 -4.31 18.11 17.99
C THR A 179 -4.31 17.18 16.77
N LEU A 180 -4.10 15.87 16.98
CA LEU A 180 -4.14 14.85 15.92
C LEU A 180 -5.51 14.71 15.25
N TRP A 181 -6.61 14.85 16.02
CA TRP A 181 -7.98 14.65 15.51
C TRP A 181 -8.64 15.93 15.00
N SER A 182 -8.13 17.10 15.38
CA SER A 182 -8.73 18.39 15.03
C SER A 182 -8.03 19.11 13.88
N VAL A 183 -6.84 18.70 13.50
CA VAL A 183 -5.99 19.28 12.48
C VAL A 183 -5.67 18.26 11.39
#